data_30410d236dcc194139daaae2ce4f4d8a
#
_entry.id   30410d236dcc194139daaae2ce4f4d8a
#
_cell.length_a   1.000
_cell.length_b   1.000
_cell.length_c   1.000
_cell.angle_alpha   90.00
_cell.angle_beta   90.00
_cell.angle_gamma   90.00
#
_symmetry.space_group_name_H-M   'P 1'
#
loop_
_entity.id
_entity.type
_entity.pdbx_description
1 polymer ?
#
loop_
_entity_poly.entity_id
_entity_poly.type
_entity_poly.pdbx_seq_one_letter_code
_entity_poly.pdbx_strand_id
1 'polypeptide(L)'
;FAGQAIWDDKKMCLPFGGYWHMLHYRTDLFEAEGLEAPKTFDDVLAAAKLFKDNPKYPELEGGYAMNMARGSAAGQQFYEWIYSAGGKPWESNYPGSPDAYADQRGLYNSAESVAFIEWMQEMINYMPPGVEQYAWDERAKAFTQGKVAMINNWSVRTPLFNDPEISKVKGKFGVALFPHAAGAESVPPVGGWIACVNKHTKNKEAAWDYLKWFASPEIHREW
;
A
#
# COMPACT_ATOMS: atom_id res chain seq x y z
N PHE A 1 -2.16 6.91 15.01
CA PHE A 1 -3.07 5.74 15.04
C PHE A 1 -4.05 5.80 16.20
N ALA A 2 -3.59 6.08 17.42
CA ALA A 2 -4.45 6.22 18.60
C ALA A 2 -5.54 7.29 18.43
N GLY A 3 -5.28 8.36 17.69
CA GLY A 3 -6.25 9.44 17.43
C GLY A 3 -7.50 8.98 16.70
N GLN A 4 -7.42 7.93 15.88
CA GLN A 4 -8.59 7.38 15.17
C GLN A 4 -9.60 6.70 16.11
N ALA A 5 -9.15 6.28 17.29
CA ALA A 5 -9.97 5.63 18.29
C ALA A 5 -10.61 6.60 19.31
N ILE A 6 -10.36 7.90 19.16
CA ILE A 6 -10.80 8.96 20.07
C ILE A 6 -11.84 9.85 19.37
N TRP A 7 -12.94 10.11 20.03
CA TRP A 7 -13.95 11.07 19.61
C TRP A 7 -14.42 11.88 20.82
N ASP A 8 -14.42 13.20 20.71
CA ASP A 8 -14.81 14.11 21.80
C ASP A 8 -14.08 13.76 23.12
N ASP A 9 -12.75 13.62 23.04
CA ASP A 9 -11.83 13.21 24.12
C ASP A 9 -12.13 11.84 24.77
N LYS A 10 -13.03 11.07 24.18
CA LYS A 10 -13.41 9.74 24.67
C LYS A 10 -12.78 8.64 23.81
N LYS A 11 -12.20 7.64 24.46
CA LYS A 11 -11.72 6.43 23.80
C LYS A 11 -12.92 5.57 23.41
N MET A 12 -13.25 5.54 22.13
CA MET A 12 -14.41 4.83 21.60
C MET A 12 -14.09 3.42 21.14
N CYS A 13 -12.83 3.15 20.80
CA CYS A 13 -12.38 1.91 20.18
C CYS A 13 -10.98 1.55 20.68
N LEU A 14 -10.55 0.32 20.40
CA LEU A 14 -9.18 -0.12 20.60
C LEU A 14 -8.46 -0.32 19.27
N PRO A 15 -7.14 -0.08 19.17
CA PRO A 15 -6.35 -0.48 18.03
C PRO A 15 -6.47 -1.99 17.79
N PHE A 16 -6.70 -2.38 16.54
CA PHE A 16 -6.86 -3.78 16.15
C PHE A 16 -5.68 -4.29 15.32
N GLY A 17 -4.99 -3.43 14.63
CA GLY A 17 -3.79 -3.75 13.87
C GLY A 17 -3.25 -2.51 13.18
N GLY A 18 -1.93 -2.45 13.04
CA GLY A 18 -1.22 -1.41 12.30
C GLY A 18 -0.36 -2.03 11.21
N TYR A 19 -0.32 -1.39 10.05
CA TYR A 19 0.47 -1.82 8.92
C TYR A 19 0.84 -0.61 8.06
N TRP A 20 1.88 -0.76 7.26
CA TRP A 20 2.36 0.27 6.36
C TRP A 20 2.58 -0.27 4.96
N HIS A 21 2.58 0.62 3.98
CA HIS A 21 2.90 0.28 2.60
C HIS A 21 4.40 0.16 2.39
N MET A 22 4.79 -0.80 1.58
CA MET A 22 6.17 -1.01 1.18
C MET A 22 6.23 -1.52 -0.25
N LEU A 23 7.37 -1.37 -0.90
CA LEU A 23 7.63 -1.99 -2.19
C LEU A 23 8.06 -3.44 -1.99
N HIS A 24 7.37 -4.36 -2.65
CA HIS A 24 7.79 -5.75 -2.80
C HIS A 24 8.32 -5.95 -4.21
N TYR A 25 9.49 -6.56 -4.36
CA TYR A 25 10.12 -6.78 -5.65
C TYR A 25 10.76 -8.15 -5.74
N ARG A 26 10.89 -8.70 -6.93
CA ARG A 26 11.52 -9.99 -7.21
C ARG A 26 13.03 -9.87 -7.18
N THR A 27 13.65 -10.27 -6.07
CA THR A 27 15.13 -10.21 -5.90
C THR A 27 15.86 -11.03 -6.95
N ASP A 28 15.34 -12.20 -7.28
CA ASP A 28 15.92 -13.07 -8.32
C ASP A 28 15.96 -12.42 -9.70
N LEU A 29 14.94 -11.64 -10.07
CA LEU A 29 14.91 -10.92 -11.34
C LEU A 29 15.84 -9.70 -11.32
N PHE A 30 15.83 -8.95 -10.21
CA PHE A 30 16.68 -7.77 -10.05
C PHE A 30 18.16 -8.13 -10.01
N GLU A 31 18.54 -9.18 -9.29
CA GLU A 31 19.91 -9.71 -9.28
C GLU A 31 20.36 -10.18 -10.67
N ALA A 32 19.48 -10.85 -11.42
CA ALA A 32 19.78 -11.32 -12.77
C ALA A 32 20.01 -10.17 -13.79
N GLU A 33 19.49 -8.99 -13.53
CA GLU A 33 19.70 -7.76 -14.32
C GLU A 33 20.71 -6.80 -13.69
N GLY A 34 21.30 -7.14 -12.55
CA GLY A 34 22.27 -6.27 -11.85
C GLY A 34 21.62 -4.99 -11.29
N LEU A 35 20.34 -5.05 -10.95
CA LEU A 35 19.58 -3.90 -10.42
C LEU A 35 19.55 -3.91 -8.90
N GLU A 36 19.60 -2.71 -8.31
CA GLU A 36 19.29 -2.50 -6.91
C GLU A 36 17.76 -2.37 -6.71
N ALA A 37 17.32 -2.46 -5.43
CA ALA A 37 15.94 -2.18 -5.07
C ALA A 37 15.56 -0.74 -5.45
N PRO A 38 14.43 -0.52 -6.15
CA PRO A 38 13.98 0.81 -6.55
C PRO A 38 13.73 1.73 -5.36
N LYS A 39 14.15 2.98 -5.47
CA LYS A 39 13.98 4.02 -4.45
C LYS A 39 13.03 5.12 -4.90
N THR A 40 13.06 5.42 -6.20
CA THR A 40 12.25 6.49 -6.78
C THR A 40 11.16 5.96 -7.71
N PHE A 41 10.21 6.82 -8.05
CA PHE A 41 9.21 6.51 -9.06
C PHE A 41 9.84 6.23 -10.42
N ASP A 42 10.93 6.92 -10.76
CA ASP A 42 11.66 6.71 -11.98
C ASP A 42 12.35 5.34 -12.01
N ASP A 43 12.92 4.90 -10.88
CA ASP A 43 13.51 3.56 -10.76
C ASP A 43 12.44 2.47 -10.96
N VAL A 44 11.25 2.66 -10.33
CA VAL A 44 10.13 1.73 -10.49
C VAL A 44 9.67 1.67 -11.94
N LEU A 45 9.57 2.83 -12.60
CA LEU A 45 9.16 2.91 -14.00
C LEU A 45 10.19 2.26 -14.93
N ALA A 46 11.48 2.54 -14.71
CA ALA A 46 12.56 1.95 -15.49
C ALA A 46 12.60 0.43 -15.36
N ALA A 47 12.49 -0.09 -14.14
CA ALA A 47 12.41 -1.53 -13.90
C ALA A 47 11.13 -2.14 -14.51
N ALA A 48 9.98 -1.46 -14.41
CA ALA A 48 8.74 -1.94 -15.02
C ALA A 48 8.85 -2.04 -16.56
N LYS A 49 9.48 -1.08 -17.21
CA LYS A 49 9.79 -1.09 -18.65
C LYS A 49 10.70 -2.26 -19.02
N LEU A 50 11.73 -2.52 -18.22
CA LEU A 50 12.68 -3.60 -18.46
C LEU A 50 12.01 -4.97 -18.40
N PHE A 51 11.11 -5.19 -17.45
CA PHE A 51 10.51 -6.51 -17.22
C PHE A 51 9.27 -6.76 -18.08
N LYS A 52 8.58 -5.72 -18.53
CA LYS A 52 7.40 -5.87 -19.38
C LYS A 52 7.81 -6.39 -20.77
N ASP A 53 7.13 -7.46 -21.20
CA ASP A 53 7.34 -8.08 -22.52
C ASP A 53 8.79 -8.52 -22.79
N ASN A 54 9.59 -8.74 -21.74
CA ASN A 54 10.97 -9.17 -21.85
C ASN A 54 11.01 -10.68 -22.16
N PRO A 55 11.59 -11.10 -23.28
CA PRO A 55 11.61 -12.52 -23.68
C PRO A 55 12.41 -13.41 -22.72
N LYS A 56 13.27 -12.85 -21.88
CA LYS A 56 13.99 -13.55 -20.82
C LYS A 56 13.05 -14.02 -19.69
N TYR A 57 11.91 -13.35 -19.52
CA TYR A 57 10.95 -13.59 -18.44
C TYR A 57 9.53 -13.77 -18.99
N PRO A 58 9.27 -14.81 -19.77
CA PRO A 58 8.00 -14.98 -20.47
C PRO A 58 6.80 -15.24 -19.55
N GLU A 59 7.07 -15.55 -18.28
CA GLU A 59 6.02 -15.73 -17.25
C GLU A 59 5.45 -14.41 -16.73
N LEU A 60 6.14 -13.28 -16.96
CA LEU A 60 5.67 -11.98 -16.50
C LEU A 60 4.61 -11.41 -17.43
N GLU A 61 3.50 -11.01 -16.86
CA GLU A 61 2.43 -10.28 -17.55
C GLU A 61 2.61 -8.76 -17.44
N GLY A 62 3.46 -8.31 -16.52
CA GLY A 62 3.82 -6.91 -16.33
C GLY A 62 5.04 -6.74 -15.46
N GLY A 63 5.70 -5.58 -15.56
CA GLY A 63 6.82 -5.23 -14.69
C GLY A 63 6.36 -4.76 -13.30
N TYR A 64 5.15 -4.19 -13.23
CA TYR A 64 4.57 -3.64 -12.00
C TYR A 64 3.05 -3.85 -11.96
N ALA A 65 2.45 -3.87 -10.79
CA ALA A 65 1.00 -3.80 -10.65
C ALA A 65 0.58 -2.91 -9.47
N MET A 66 -0.51 -2.17 -9.65
CA MET A 66 -1.10 -1.31 -8.64
C MET A 66 -2.64 -1.40 -8.67
N ASN A 67 -3.30 -0.74 -7.72
CA ASN A 67 -4.76 -0.67 -7.69
C ASN A 67 -5.26 0.33 -8.73
N MET A 68 -5.95 -0.15 -9.75
CA MET A 68 -6.47 0.68 -10.84
C MET A 68 -7.98 0.57 -11.01
N ALA A 69 -8.65 -0.34 -10.29
CA ALA A 69 -10.09 -0.48 -10.37
C ALA A 69 -10.79 0.83 -9.96
N ARG A 70 -11.70 1.28 -10.83
CA ARG A 70 -12.44 2.53 -10.65
C ARG A 70 -13.13 2.60 -9.29
N GLY A 71 -13.03 3.73 -8.62
CA GLY A 71 -13.64 3.99 -7.32
C GLY A 71 -12.63 3.95 -6.19
N SER A 72 -12.93 3.25 -5.10
CA SER A 72 -12.12 3.27 -3.88
C SER A 72 -10.71 2.74 -4.07
N ALA A 73 -10.50 1.75 -4.94
CA ALA A 73 -9.17 1.17 -5.15
C ALA A 73 -8.21 2.15 -5.82
N ALA A 74 -8.60 2.77 -6.94
CA ALA A 74 -7.79 3.78 -7.61
C ALA A 74 -7.68 5.08 -6.79
N GLY A 75 -8.76 5.49 -6.11
CA GLY A 75 -8.75 6.65 -5.24
C GLY A 75 -7.79 6.48 -4.05
N GLN A 76 -7.79 5.30 -3.42
CA GLN A 76 -6.85 4.98 -2.36
C GLN A 76 -5.41 4.98 -2.88
N GLN A 77 -5.17 4.43 -4.07
CA GLN A 77 -3.84 4.45 -4.70
C GLN A 77 -3.30 5.88 -4.84
N PHE A 78 -4.12 6.82 -5.30
CA PHE A 78 -3.75 8.23 -5.37
C PHE A 78 -3.41 8.81 -3.99
N TYR A 79 -4.27 8.59 -3.01
CA TYR A 79 -4.09 9.06 -1.64
C TYR A 79 -2.82 8.51 -0.96
N GLU A 80 -2.54 7.25 -1.21
CA GLU A 80 -1.37 6.57 -0.63
C GLU A 80 -0.06 7.12 -1.18
N TRP A 81 -0.05 7.62 -2.39
CA TRP A 81 1.17 7.97 -3.11
C TRP A 81 1.46 9.45 -3.19
N ILE A 82 0.43 10.29 -3.09
CA ILE A 82 0.58 11.73 -3.36
C ILE A 82 1.60 12.42 -2.44
N TYR A 83 1.75 11.98 -1.21
CA TYR A 83 2.74 12.54 -0.29
C TYR A 83 4.16 12.18 -0.71
N SER A 84 4.41 10.95 -1.13
CA SER A 84 5.71 10.53 -1.69
C SER A 84 5.96 11.12 -3.09
N ALA A 85 4.92 11.61 -3.76
CA ALA A 85 5.05 12.41 -4.98
C ALA A 85 5.44 13.87 -4.69
N GLY A 86 5.57 14.26 -3.42
CA GLY A 86 5.87 15.64 -3.01
C GLY A 86 4.64 16.54 -2.91
N GLY A 87 3.44 15.99 -3.14
CA GLY A 87 2.18 16.71 -3.05
C GLY A 87 1.42 16.42 -1.75
N LYS A 88 0.22 16.96 -1.68
CA LYS A 88 -0.76 16.68 -0.63
C LYS A 88 -2.18 16.84 -1.17
N PRO A 89 -3.17 16.11 -0.63
CA PRO A 89 -4.52 16.17 -1.19
C PRO A 89 -5.29 17.44 -0.82
N TRP A 90 -4.92 18.14 0.25
CA TRP A 90 -5.52 19.40 0.71
C TRP A 90 -4.51 20.28 1.46
N GLU A 91 -4.87 21.55 1.69
CA GLU A 91 -3.99 22.56 2.31
C GLU A 91 -3.58 22.23 3.73
N SER A 92 -4.48 21.69 4.54
CA SER A 92 -4.17 21.33 5.92
C SER A 92 -3.11 20.23 6.00
N ASN A 93 -2.46 20.18 7.16
CA ASN A 93 -1.44 19.18 7.47
C ASN A 93 -2.00 17.75 7.55
N TYR A 94 -1.12 16.81 7.86
CA TYR A 94 -1.48 15.40 7.99
C TYR A 94 -2.63 15.16 8.95
N PRO A 95 -3.52 14.20 8.67
CA PRO A 95 -4.52 13.76 9.62
C PRO A 95 -3.89 13.43 10.98
N GLY A 96 -4.48 13.96 12.05
CA GLY A 96 -3.95 13.80 13.41
C GLY A 96 -3.09 14.95 13.92
N SER A 97 -2.73 15.94 13.09
CA SER A 97 -2.20 17.20 13.57
C SER A 97 -3.33 18.10 14.11
N PRO A 98 -3.04 19.03 15.03
CA PRO A 98 -4.07 19.92 15.60
C PRO A 98 -4.82 20.75 14.56
N ASP A 99 -4.20 21.02 13.42
CA ASP A 99 -4.70 21.82 12.30
C ASP A 99 -5.15 20.97 11.09
N ALA A 100 -5.25 19.64 11.24
CA ALA A 100 -5.56 18.72 10.14
C ALA A 100 -6.83 19.05 9.36
N TYR A 101 -7.78 19.76 9.97
CA TYR A 101 -9.05 20.12 9.38
C TYR A 101 -9.27 21.65 9.27
N ALA A 102 -8.24 22.44 9.52
CA ALA A 102 -8.34 23.89 9.50
C ALA A 102 -8.60 24.43 8.08
N ASP A 103 -7.99 23.82 7.08
CA ASP A 103 -8.19 24.16 5.67
C ASP A 103 -8.28 22.89 4.81
N GLN A 104 -9.48 22.61 4.32
CA GLN A 104 -9.79 21.44 3.52
C GLN A 104 -9.90 21.75 2.03
N ARG A 105 -9.31 22.86 1.56
CA ARG A 105 -9.23 23.12 0.12
C ARG A 105 -8.45 22.02 -0.57
N GLY A 106 -9.05 21.43 -1.60
CA GLY A 106 -8.43 20.36 -2.37
C GLY A 106 -7.28 20.84 -3.23
N LEU A 107 -6.18 20.10 -3.21
CA LEU A 107 -4.98 20.36 -4.02
C LEU A 107 -4.79 19.29 -5.12
N TYR A 108 -5.87 18.66 -5.53
CA TYR A 108 -5.84 17.60 -6.56
C TYR A 108 -5.35 18.07 -7.93
N ASN A 109 -5.29 19.37 -8.14
CA ASN A 109 -4.79 20.00 -9.37
C ASN A 109 -3.44 20.73 -9.14
N SER A 110 -2.68 20.34 -8.12
CA SER A 110 -1.31 20.82 -7.96
C SER A 110 -0.38 20.21 -9.02
N ALA A 111 0.77 20.83 -9.24
CA ALA A 111 1.76 20.31 -10.19
C ALA A 111 2.22 18.89 -9.86
N GLU A 112 2.40 18.60 -8.58
CA GLU A 112 2.80 17.29 -8.06
C GLU A 112 1.69 16.24 -8.30
N SER A 113 0.44 16.63 -8.09
CA SER A 113 -0.71 15.75 -8.34
C SER A 113 -0.84 15.42 -9.81
N VAL A 114 -0.69 16.40 -10.68
CA VAL A 114 -0.72 16.22 -12.14
C VAL A 114 0.43 15.31 -12.58
N ALA A 115 1.67 15.62 -12.16
CA ALA A 115 2.85 14.80 -12.48
C ALA A 115 2.70 13.35 -12.02
N PHE A 116 2.13 13.13 -10.83
CA PHE A 116 1.88 11.78 -10.35
C PHE A 116 0.82 11.03 -11.19
N ILE A 117 -0.25 11.70 -11.61
CA ILE A 117 -1.25 11.09 -12.49
C ILE A 117 -0.66 10.76 -13.87
N GLU A 118 0.17 11.63 -14.43
CA GLU A 118 0.89 11.38 -15.68
C GLU A 118 1.81 10.16 -15.55
N TRP A 119 2.55 10.05 -14.45
CA TRP A 119 3.36 8.88 -14.14
C TRP A 119 2.50 7.60 -14.05
N MET A 120 1.34 7.66 -13.39
CA MET A 120 0.41 6.52 -13.33
C MET A 120 -0.09 6.13 -14.72
N GLN A 121 -0.41 7.10 -15.56
CA GLN A 121 -0.88 6.86 -16.93
C GLN A 121 0.23 6.19 -17.79
N GLU A 122 1.47 6.63 -17.64
CA GLU A 122 2.59 5.98 -18.32
C GLU A 122 2.81 4.56 -17.79
N MET A 123 2.76 4.35 -16.48
CA MET A 123 2.98 3.06 -15.84
C MET A 123 1.98 1.99 -16.29
N ILE A 124 0.74 2.34 -16.64
CA ILE A 124 -0.28 1.39 -17.12
C ILE A 124 0.24 0.56 -18.29
N ASN A 125 1.06 1.12 -19.18
CA ASN A 125 1.63 0.43 -20.33
C ASN A 125 2.55 -0.74 -19.94
N TYR A 126 3.05 -0.76 -18.72
CA TYR A 126 4.00 -1.76 -18.20
C TYR A 126 3.38 -2.68 -17.14
N MET A 127 2.06 -2.59 -16.96
CA MET A 127 1.28 -3.43 -16.07
C MET A 127 0.66 -4.63 -16.80
N PRO A 128 0.11 -5.61 -16.06
CA PRO A 128 -0.63 -6.71 -16.66
C PRO A 128 -1.84 -6.24 -17.45
N PRO A 129 -2.22 -6.94 -18.52
CA PRO A 129 -3.51 -6.72 -19.18
C PRO A 129 -4.67 -6.82 -18.19
N GLY A 130 -5.63 -5.88 -18.29
CA GLY A 130 -6.79 -5.84 -17.39
C GLY A 130 -6.51 -5.23 -16.01
N VAL A 131 -5.36 -4.58 -15.82
CA VAL A 131 -5.00 -3.93 -14.54
C VAL A 131 -6.04 -2.90 -14.10
N GLU A 132 -6.81 -2.33 -15.00
CA GLU A 132 -7.92 -1.41 -14.69
C GLU A 132 -9.06 -2.06 -13.88
N GLN A 133 -9.03 -3.39 -13.72
CA GLN A 133 -9.93 -4.15 -12.85
C GLN A 133 -9.25 -4.54 -11.51
N TYR A 134 -7.95 -4.23 -11.34
CA TYR A 134 -7.22 -4.64 -10.14
C TYR A 134 -7.60 -3.76 -8.93
N ALA A 135 -7.99 -4.44 -7.88
CA ALA A 135 -8.06 -3.91 -6.53
C ALA A 135 -6.96 -4.54 -5.65
N TRP A 136 -7.18 -4.61 -4.36
CA TRP A 136 -6.16 -5.06 -3.40
C TRP A 136 -5.77 -6.53 -3.56
N ASP A 137 -6.74 -7.40 -3.88
CA ASP A 137 -6.53 -8.84 -3.95
C ASP A 137 -5.92 -9.28 -5.28
N GLU A 138 -6.37 -8.69 -6.39
CA GLU A 138 -5.83 -8.95 -7.73
C GLU A 138 -4.36 -8.56 -7.81
N ARG A 139 -3.99 -7.41 -7.27
CA ARG A 139 -2.60 -6.96 -7.18
C ARG A 139 -1.73 -7.94 -6.39
N ALA A 140 -2.17 -8.32 -5.18
CA ALA A 140 -1.45 -9.27 -4.35
C ALA A 140 -1.34 -10.64 -5.02
N LYS A 141 -2.41 -11.12 -5.66
CA LYS A 141 -2.44 -12.38 -6.41
C LYS A 141 -1.47 -12.36 -7.59
N ALA A 142 -1.41 -11.26 -8.35
CA ALA A 142 -0.48 -11.14 -9.47
C ALA A 142 0.97 -11.35 -9.02
N PHE A 143 1.38 -10.75 -7.89
CA PHE A 143 2.71 -10.94 -7.33
C PHE A 143 2.92 -12.35 -6.77
N THR A 144 1.98 -12.85 -5.96
CA THR A 144 2.02 -14.21 -5.39
C THR A 144 2.19 -15.26 -6.48
N GLN A 145 1.55 -15.08 -7.64
CA GLN A 145 1.66 -15.98 -8.77
C GLN A 145 2.88 -15.73 -9.68
N GLY A 146 3.74 -14.76 -9.32
CA GLY A 146 4.95 -14.44 -10.08
C GLY A 146 4.67 -13.79 -11.45
N LYS A 147 3.51 -13.15 -11.61
CA LYS A 147 3.08 -12.52 -12.86
C LYS A 147 3.63 -11.10 -13.05
N VAL A 148 4.17 -10.51 -11.99
CA VAL A 148 4.75 -9.17 -12.01
C VAL A 148 6.06 -9.14 -11.23
N ALA A 149 6.98 -8.27 -11.64
CA ALA A 149 8.28 -8.12 -10.98
C ALA A 149 8.18 -7.33 -9.68
N MET A 150 7.23 -6.41 -9.57
CA MET A 150 7.09 -5.52 -8.42
C MET A 150 5.63 -5.20 -8.11
N ILE A 151 5.36 -4.93 -6.85
CA ILE A 151 4.11 -4.29 -6.37
C ILE A 151 4.40 -3.41 -5.15
N ASN A 152 3.59 -2.37 -4.95
CA ASN A 152 3.43 -1.80 -3.61
C ASN A 152 2.28 -2.50 -2.90
N ASN A 153 2.49 -2.89 -1.65
CA ASN A 153 1.44 -3.55 -0.89
C ASN A 153 1.59 -3.30 0.61
N TRP A 154 0.52 -3.54 1.34
CA TRP A 154 0.47 -3.47 2.78
C TRP A 154 1.29 -4.58 3.44
N SER A 155 2.07 -4.26 4.48
CA SER A 155 2.94 -5.20 5.20
C SER A 155 2.20 -6.43 5.70
N VAL A 156 0.95 -6.28 6.09
CA VAL A 156 0.07 -7.37 6.56
C VAL A 156 -0.13 -8.48 5.51
N ARG A 157 0.12 -8.21 4.24
CA ARG A 157 0.02 -9.20 3.15
C ARG A 157 1.34 -9.89 2.82
N THR A 158 2.46 -9.46 3.39
CA THR A 158 3.77 -10.09 3.15
C THR A 158 3.80 -11.60 3.46
N PRO A 159 3.12 -12.11 4.50
CA PRO A 159 3.06 -13.54 4.76
C PRO A 159 2.50 -14.36 3.59
N LEU A 160 1.57 -13.82 2.80
CA LEU A 160 1.02 -14.51 1.61
C LEU A 160 2.10 -14.83 0.57
N PHE A 161 3.14 -14.00 0.47
CA PHE A 161 4.23 -14.19 -0.49
C PHE A 161 5.23 -15.26 -0.03
N ASN A 162 5.19 -15.63 1.26
CA ASN A 162 6.00 -16.70 1.84
C ASN A 162 5.22 -18.02 2.01
N ASP A 163 3.93 -18.04 1.74
CA ASP A 163 3.10 -19.24 1.86
C ASP A 163 3.46 -20.26 0.77
N PRO A 164 3.98 -21.45 1.13
CA PRO A 164 4.39 -22.45 0.13
C PRO A 164 3.24 -23.08 -0.66
N GLU A 165 2.01 -22.99 -0.14
CA GLU A 165 0.85 -23.60 -0.78
C GLU A 165 0.33 -22.75 -1.96
N ILE A 166 0.54 -21.42 -1.90
CA ILE A 166 -0.04 -20.48 -2.86
C ILE A 166 0.98 -19.64 -3.60
N SER A 167 2.20 -19.44 -3.04
CA SER A 167 3.18 -18.49 -3.58
C SER A 167 4.23 -19.17 -4.46
N LYS A 168 4.37 -18.63 -5.68
CA LYS A 168 5.46 -18.96 -6.61
C LYS A 168 6.71 -18.11 -6.40
N VAL A 169 6.61 -17.09 -5.53
CA VAL A 169 7.69 -16.12 -5.26
C VAL A 169 8.33 -16.31 -3.89
N LYS A 170 7.97 -17.36 -3.15
CA LYS A 170 8.58 -17.69 -1.87
C LYS A 170 10.10 -17.76 -1.98
N GLY A 171 10.80 -16.99 -1.13
CA GLY A 171 12.26 -16.92 -1.12
C GLY A 171 12.90 -16.19 -2.32
N LYS A 172 12.08 -15.57 -3.18
CA LYS A 172 12.51 -14.85 -4.39
C LYS A 172 12.12 -13.38 -4.38
N PHE A 173 11.73 -12.84 -3.24
CA PHE A 173 11.34 -11.45 -3.14
C PHE A 173 12.02 -10.75 -1.97
N GLY A 174 12.17 -9.45 -2.11
CA GLY A 174 12.61 -8.54 -1.08
C GLY A 174 11.59 -7.43 -0.84
N VAL A 175 11.86 -6.66 0.19
CA VAL A 175 11.06 -5.52 0.59
C VAL A 175 11.96 -4.28 0.59
N ALA A 176 11.45 -3.18 0.06
CA ALA A 176 12.12 -1.89 0.06
C ALA A 176 11.18 -0.80 0.60
N LEU A 177 11.76 0.35 0.90
CA LEU A 177 10.99 1.53 1.29
C LEU A 177 10.00 1.90 0.18
N PHE A 178 8.96 2.59 0.57
CA PHE A 178 7.98 3.12 -0.36
C PHE A 178 8.66 4.11 -1.32
N PRO A 179 8.52 3.97 -2.65
CA PRO A 179 9.19 4.84 -3.60
C PRO A 179 8.65 6.27 -3.53
N HIS A 180 9.46 7.23 -3.98
CA HIS A 180 9.13 8.65 -3.95
C HIS A 180 9.53 9.34 -5.26
N ALA A 181 8.98 10.52 -5.53
CA ALA A 181 9.42 11.35 -6.64
C ALA A 181 10.83 11.90 -6.41
N ALA A 182 11.52 12.26 -7.48
CA ALA A 182 12.83 12.91 -7.38
C ALA A 182 12.73 14.21 -6.56
N GLY A 183 13.59 14.35 -5.57
CA GLY A 183 13.60 15.52 -4.66
C GLY A 183 12.54 15.49 -3.55
N ALA A 184 11.65 14.50 -3.52
CA ALA A 184 10.72 14.27 -2.41
C ALA A 184 11.28 13.23 -1.41
N GLU A 185 10.59 13.05 -0.32
CA GLU A 185 10.89 12.03 0.68
C GLU A 185 9.93 10.84 0.55
N SER A 186 10.39 9.66 0.97
CA SER A 186 9.53 8.49 1.12
C SER A 186 8.57 8.71 2.29
N VAL A 187 7.29 8.83 2.00
CA VAL A 187 6.21 8.98 2.98
C VAL A 187 5.26 7.79 2.84
N PRO A 188 5.63 6.62 3.40
CA PRO A 188 4.78 5.45 3.30
C PRO A 188 3.47 5.67 4.04
N PRO A 189 2.32 5.35 3.44
CA PRO A 189 1.06 5.38 4.15
C PRO A 189 1.05 4.36 5.27
N VAL A 190 0.56 4.80 6.42
CA VAL A 190 0.33 3.94 7.58
C VAL A 190 -1.17 3.71 7.68
N GLY A 191 -1.57 2.46 7.57
CA GLY A 191 -2.94 2.03 7.77
C GLY A 191 -3.13 1.33 9.11
N GLY A 192 -4.38 1.18 9.50
CA GLY A 192 -4.71 0.42 10.70
C GLY A 192 -6.21 0.25 10.87
N TRP A 193 -6.53 -0.73 11.66
CA TRP A 193 -7.91 -1.04 12.01
C TRP A 193 -8.14 -0.71 13.48
N ILE A 194 -9.31 -0.19 13.76
CA ILE A 194 -9.82 -0.02 15.12
C ILE A 194 -11.04 -0.91 15.28
N ALA A 195 -11.18 -1.52 16.43
CA ALA A 195 -12.33 -2.34 16.77
C ALA A 195 -13.13 -1.67 17.89
N CYS A 196 -14.44 -1.58 17.67
CA CYS A 196 -15.35 -0.88 18.56
C CYS A 196 -16.49 -1.80 18.98
N VAL A 197 -17.02 -1.60 20.19
CA VAL A 197 -18.24 -2.27 20.61
C VAL A 197 -19.44 -1.53 20.01
N ASN A 198 -20.27 -2.24 19.26
CA ASN A 198 -21.51 -1.66 18.71
C ASN A 198 -22.45 -1.26 19.86
N LYS A 199 -22.92 -0.01 19.86
CA LYS A 199 -23.83 0.50 20.93
C LYS A 199 -25.13 -0.28 21.07
N HIS A 200 -25.57 -0.96 20.01
CA HIS A 200 -26.82 -1.73 19.98
C HIS A 200 -26.65 -3.21 20.31
N THR A 201 -25.39 -3.68 20.58
CA THR A 201 -25.19 -5.07 20.96
C THR A 201 -25.89 -5.36 22.28
N LYS A 202 -26.49 -6.57 22.39
CA LYS A 202 -27.03 -7.11 23.63
C LYS A 202 -25.97 -7.77 24.53
N ASN A 203 -24.77 -8.02 23.98
CA ASN A 203 -23.67 -8.74 24.64
C ASN A 203 -22.46 -7.80 24.85
N LYS A 204 -22.66 -6.64 25.48
CA LYS A 204 -21.63 -5.60 25.63
C LYS A 204 -20.40 -6.08 26.37
N GLU A 205 -20.59 -6.80 27.48
CA GLU A 205 -19.50 -7.31 28.31
C GLU A 205 -18.64 -8.31 27.54
N ALA A 206 -19.26 -9.31 26.91
CA ALA A 206 -18.54 -10.29 26.11
C ALA A 206 -17.81 -9.66 24.92
N ALA A 207 -18.39 -8.69 24.25
CA ALA A 207 -17.75 -7.96 23.17
C ALA A 207 -16.54 -7.16 23.66
N TRP A 208 -16.65 -6.54 24.83
CA TRP A 208 -15.56 -5.79 25.45
C TRP A 208 -14.44 -6.71 25.93
N ASP A 209 -14.79 -7.86 26.53
CA ASP A 209 -13.81 -8.86 26.98
C ASP A 209 -13.03 -9.42 25.79
N TYR A 210 -13.70 -9.70 24.67
CA TYR A 210 -13.03 -10.10 23.43
C TYR A 210 -12.04 -9.02 22.95
N LEU A 211 -12.44 -7.75 22.92
CA LEU A 211 -11.55 -6.68 22.49
C LEU A 211 -10.34 -6.51 23.41
N LYS A 212 -10.53 -6.62 24.73
CA LYS A 212 -9.42 -6.56 25.69
C LYS A 212 -8.45 -7.73 25.49
N TRP A 213 -8.97 -8.93 25.31
CA TRP A 213 -8.17 -10.11 25.01
C TRP A 213 -7.37 -9.92 23.73
N PHE A 214 -8.03 -9.53 22.63
CA PHE A 214 -7.39 -9.35 21.34
C PHE A 214 -6.31 -8.24 21.39
N ALA A 215 -6.57 -7.15 22.10
CA ALA A 215 -5.64 -6.03 22.23
C ALA A 215 -4.53 -6.29 23.29
N SER A 216 -4.47 -7.48 23.89
CA SER A 216 -3.44 -7.81 24.86
C SER A 216 -2.06 -7.97 24.21
N PRO A 217 -0.97 -7.60 24.89
CA PRO A 217 0.37 -7.73 24.34
C PRO A 217 0.77 -9.17 23.99
N GLU A 218 0.22 -10.16 24.69
CA GLU A 218 0.46 -11.58 24.44
C GLU A 218 -0.06 -11.96 23.05
N ILE A 219 -1.31 -11.62 22.76
CA ILE A 219 -1.95 -11.94 21.47
C ILE A 219 -1.29 -11.17 20.32
N HIS A 220 -0.97 -9.88 20.53
CA HIS A 220 -0.30 -9.07 19.50
C HIS A 220 1.13 -9.51 19.15
N ARG A 221 1.78 -10.36 19.99
CA ARG A 221 3.09 -10.94 19.65
C ARG A 221 3.00 -12.20 18.80
N GLU A 222 1.86 -12.86 18.80
CA GLU A 222 1.61 -14.10 18.04
C GLU A 222 1.10 -13.83 16.63
N TRP A 223 0.65 -12.59 16.39
CA TRP A 223 0.10 -12.13 15.11
C TRP A 223 1.11 -11.23 14.38
#